data_8576e09a35f78f811b95b26f45cdf314
#
_entry.id   8576e09a35f78f811b95b26f45cdf314
#
_cell.length_a   1.000
_cell.length_b   1.000
_cell.length_c   1.000
_cell.angle_alpha   90.00
_cell.angle_beta   90.00
_cell.angle_gamma   90.00
#
_symmetry.space_group_name_H-M   'P 1'
#
loop_
_entity.id
_entity.type
_entity.pdbx_description
1 polymer ?
#
loop_
_entity_poly.entity_id
_entity_poly.type
_entity_poly.pdbx_seq_one_letter_code
_entity_poly.pdbx_strand_id
1 'polypeptide(L)'
;DLERLESDPKITLSSIGSNRVIYLHLDQYGPSTPGIKGTGKPEGTYEGEGPCATSDCEKNPLLDRRVRQALSKAINRDAIVEKVMGGYAVAAGELLPQGFFGTNDGAKPEAYDPEGAKKLLAEAGYPNGFELVLGTPNDRYINDAKIAQAIAQMFTRVGIKTSVNAMTKSVFFATRNKFEFSVYMAGWGAGTGEMSSPMRALVGTRDKSRGLGGTNLGRYSNPAIDDMILGALATVDDGKRADMLAESSRMAMEDYAILPLHFEVTTWAHRADLSYGARADQYTMAIGIKSNK
;
A
#
# COMPACT_ATOMS: atom_id res chain seq x y z
N ASP A 1 -10.12 -21.61 1.53
CA ASP A 1 -9.77 -22.81 2.37
C ASP A 1 -10.11 -22.64 3.85
N LEU A 2 -10.23 -21.41 4.39
CA LEU A 2 -10.49 -21.19 5.82
C LEU A 2 -11.85 -21.74 6.24
N GLU A 3 -12.94 -21.44 5.51
CA GLU A 3 -14.29 -21.98 5.78
C GLU A 3 -14.31 -23.51 5.91
N ARG A 4 -13.55 -24.20 5.03
CA ARG A 4 -13.42 -25.65 5.07
C ARG A 4 -12.68 -26.13 6.33
N LEU A 5 -11.67 -25.40 6.76
CA LEU A 5 -10.91 -25.74 7.97
C LEU A 5 -11.69 -25.44 9.24
N GLU A 6 -12.47 -24.35 9.26
CA GLU A 6 -13.37 -24.00 10.38
C GLU A 6 -14.46 -25.06 10.62
N SER A 7 -14.92 -25.71 9.57
CA SER A 7 -15.94 -26.76 9.66
C SER A 7 -15.40 -28.14 10.11
N ASP A 8 -14.07 -28.32 10.14
CA ASP A 8 -13.44 -29.59 10.58
C ASP A 8 -13.22 -29.61 12.10
N PRO A 9 -13.92 -30.48 12.88
CA PRO A 9 -13.81 -30.54 14.33
C PRO A 9 -12.40 -31.00 14.82
N LYS A 10 -11.55 -31.48 13.92
CA LYS A 10 -10.16 -31.85 14.23
C LYS A 10 -9.17 -30.71 14.12
N ILE A 11 -9.64 -29.57 13.61
CA ILE A 11 -8.81 -28.38 13.35
C ILE A 11 -9.27 -27.21 14.22
N THR A 12 -8.32 -26.46 14.72
CA THR A 12 -8.54 -25.17 15.36
C THR A 12 -7.78 -24.10 14.60
N LEU A 13 -8.38 -22.91 14.42
CA LEU A 13 -7.74 -21.76 13.80
C LEU A 13 -7.31 -20.76 14.88
N SER A 14 -6.09 -20.26 14.76
CA SER A 14 -5.58 -19.12 15.53
C SER A 14 -5.25 -17.99 14.57
N SER A 15 -5.92 -16.83 14.72
CA SER A 15 -5.78 -15.69 13.81
C SER A 15 -5.42 -14.42 14.57
N ILE A 16 -4.64 -13.54 13.94
CA ILE A 16 -4.30 -12.21 14.45
C ILE A 16 -4.08 -11.24 13.29
N GLY A 17 -4.41 -9.97 13.51
CA GLY A 17 -3.97 -8.89 12.61
C GLY A 17 -2.45 -8.80 12.58
N SER A 18 -1.87 -8.78 11.40
CA SER A 18 -0.42 -8.74 11.23
C SER A 18 0.10 -7.32 11.03
N ASN A 19 1.41 -7.15 11.18
CA ASN A 19 2.13 -5.92 10.88
C ASN A 19 2.37 -5.69 9.37
N ARG A 20 1.68 -6.45 8.51
CA ARG A 20 1.77 -6.30 7.07
C ARG A 20 0.61 -5.47 6.52
N VAL A 21 0.96 -4.37 5.86
CA VAL A 21 0.03 -3.56 5.06
C VAL A 21 0.14 -3.93 3.58
N ILE A 22 -1.00 -4.00 2.89
CA ILE A 22 -1.10 -3.99 1.44
C ILE A 22 -1.48 -2.58 1.00
N TYR A 23 -0.82 -2.06 -0.03
CA TYR A 23 -0.94 -0.67 -0.47
C TYR A 23 -0.84 -0.54 -2.00
N LEU A 24 -1.30 0.61 -2.51
CA LEU A 24 -0.94 1.08 -3.83
C LEU A 24 0.19 2.12 -3.72
N HIS A 25 1.22 1.93 -4.53
CA HIS A 25 2.25 2.93 -4.75
C HIS A 25 2.02 3.63 -6.08
N LEU A 26 2.20 4.93 -6.10
CA LEU A 26 1.88 5.84 -7.20
C LEU A 26 3.17 6.48 -7.68
N ASP A 27 3.43 6.53 -8.99
CA ASP A 27 4.60 7.22 -9.52
C ASP A 27 4.41 8.75 -9.44
N GLN A 28 5.18 9.38 -8.59
CA GLN A 28 5.12 10.82 -8.31
C GLN A 28 6.40 11.54 -8.76
N TYR A 29 7.02 11.03 -9.83
CA TYR A 29 8.26 11.56 -10.37
C TYR A 29 8.09 12.03 -11.81
N GLY A 30 8.50 13.26 -12.08
CA GLY A 30 8.56 13.78 -13.44
C GLY A 30 7.21 14.00 -14.12
N PRO A 31 7.24 14.72 -15.27
CA PRO A 31 6.04 15.19 -15.95
C PRO A 31 5.27 14.09 -16.70
N SER A 32 5.88 12.93 -16.92
CA SER A 32 5.28 11.79 -17.62
C SER A 32 5.46 10.48 -16.84
N THR A 33 4.58 9.50 -17.07
CA THR A 33 4.58 8.22 -16.38
C THR A 33 4.11 7.09 -17.30
N PRO A 34 4.59 5.84 -17.14
CA PRO A 34 4.20 4.74 -18.02
C PRO A 34 2.79 4.24 -17.73
N GLY A 35 2.16 3.59 -18.72
CA GLY A 35 0.88 2.88 -18.53
C GLY A 35 -0.33 3.77 -18.27
N ILE A 36 -0.21 5.08 -18.50
CA ILE A 36 -1.30 6.05 -18.50
C ILE A 36 -1.53 6.57 -19.92
N LYS A 37 -2.82 6.73 -20.31
CA LYS A 37 -3.23 7.29 -21.60
C LYS A 37 -4.44 8.19 -21.44
N GLY A 38 -4.61 9.13 -22.40
CA GLY A 38 -5.72 10.10 -22.40
C GLY A 38 -5.46 11.32 -21.54
N THR A 39 -4.23 11.52 -21.06
CA THR A 39 -3.82 12.70 -20.26
C THR A 39 -3.11 13.76 -21.08
N GLY A 40 -2.77 13.44 -22.35
CA GLY A 40 -2.12 14.35 -23.27
C GLY A 40 -0.60 14.43 -23.10
N LYS A 41 0.01 15.40 -23.78
CA LYS A 41 1.46 15.57 -23.76
C LYS A 41 1.94 16.10 -22.40
N PRO A 42 3.09 15.62 -21.91
CA PRO A 42 3.70 16.15 -20.69
C PRO A 42 4.19 17.58 -20.88
N GLU A 43 4.14 18.33 -19.79
CA GLU A 43 4.73 19.67 -19.71
C GLU A 43 6.16 19.54 -19.18
N GLY A 44 7.15 19.66 -20.04
CA GLY A 44 8.58 19.52 -19.71
C GLY A 44 9.19 18.18 -20.12
N THR A 45 10.48 18.07 -19.87
CA THR A 45 11.29 16.91 -20.22
C THR A 45 11.36 15.94 -19.06
N TYR A 46 11.23 14.64 -19.32
CA TYR A 46 11.47 13.61 -18.32
C TYR A 46 12.97 13.42 -18.11
N GLU A 47 13.44 13.71 -16.90
CA GLU A 47 14.84 13.53 -16.50
C GLU A 47 14.91 12.46 -15.40
N GLY A 48 15.29 11.24 -15.77
CA GLY A 48 15.42 10.17 -14.79
C GLY A 48 15.45 8.78 -15.38
N GLU A 49 15.48 7.80 -14.49
CA GLU A 49 15.45 6.38 -14.84
C GLU A 49 14.02 5.91 -15.10
N GLY A 50 13.87 5.01 -16.06
CA GLY A 50 12.61 4.37 -16.39
C GLY A 50 12.21 4.53 -17.86
N PRO A 51 11.09 3.91 -18.27
CA PRO A 51 10.71 3.84 -19.69
C PRO A 51 10.44 5.21 -20.30
N CYS A 52 9.96 6.18 -19.55
CA CYS A 52 9.66 7.52 -20.08
C CYS A 52 10.91 8.36 -20.42
N ALA A 53 12.11 7.89 -20.10
CA ALA A 53 13.35 8.49 -20.57
C ALA A 53 13.59 8.26 -22.09
N THR A 54 12.99 7.21 -22.65
CA THR A 54 13.22 6.78 -24.04
C THR A 54 11.93 6.47 -24.80
N SER A 55 10.78 6.53 -24.14
CA SER A 55 9.46 6.20 -24.69
C SER A 55 8.52 7.39 -24.63
N ASP A 56 7.54 7.41 -25.53
CA ASP A 56 6.50 8.43 -25.62
C ASP A 56 5.44 8.19 -24.52
N CYS A 57 5.75 8.60 -23.28
CA CYS A 57 4.82 8.55 -22.16
C CYS A 57 3.95 9.81 -22.12
N GLU A 58 2.69 9.66 -21.69
CA GLU A 58 1.78 10.78 -21.51
C GLU A 58 1.97 11.48 -20.15
N LYS A 59 1.33 12.66 -20.00
CA LYS A 59 1.37 13.49 -18.79
C LYS A 59 1.03 12.67 -17.55
N ASN A 60 1.80 12.88 -16.49
CA ASN A 60 1.61 12.20 -15.21
C ASN A 60 0.53 12.91 -14.36
N PRO A 61 -0.69 12.38 -14.26
CA PRO A 61 -1.75 12.96 -13.45
C PRO A 61 -1.52 12.74 -11.95
N LEU A 62 -0.65 11.79 -11.57
CA LEU A 62 -0.41 11.41 -10.18
C LEU A 62 0.43 12.44 -9.41
N LEU A 63 1.01 13.43 -10.09
CA LEU A 63 1.64 14.59 -9.46
C LEU A 63 0.61 15.48 -8.76
N ASP A 64 -0.63 15.51 -9.25
CA ASP A 64 -1.71 16.28 -8.62
C ASP A 64 -2.27 15.50 -7.41
N ARG A 65 -2.17 16.11 -6.22
CA ARG A 65 -2.69 15.54 -4.97
C ARG A 65 -4.19 15.20 -5.07
N ARG A 66 -4.98 16.01 -5.82
CA ARG A 66 -6.42 15.77 -6.02
C ARG A 66 -6.69 14.46 -6.74
N VAL A 67 -5.84 14.10 -7.73
CA VAL A 67 -5.93 12.81 -8.42
C VAL A 67 -5.60 11.67 -7.47
N ARG A 68 -4.55 11.77 -6.64
CA ARG A 68 -4.20 10.76 -5.65
C ARG A 68 -5.32 10.58 -4.61
N GLN A 69 -5.91 11.67 -4.16
CA GLN A 69 -7.08 11.66 -3.29
C GLN A 69 -8.30 11.00 -3.94
N ALA A 70 -8.57 11.31 -5.21
CA ALA A 70 -9.65 10.70 -5.97
C ALA A 70 -9.49 9.17 -6.07
N LEU A 71 -8.26 8.69 -6.35
CA LEU A 71 -7.97 7.26 -6.33
C LEU A 71 -8.24 6.64 -4.95
N SER A 72 -7.84 7.30 -3.86
CA SER A 72 -8.11 6.80 -2.51
C SER A 72 -9.59 6.74 -2.18
N LYS A 73 -10.37 7.79 -2.51
CA LYS A 73 -11.83 7.87 -2.32
C LYS A 73 -12.61 6.86 -3.16
N ALA A 74 -12.08 6.50 -4.34
CA ALA A 74 -12.70 5.50 -5.20
C ALA A 74 -12.60 4.07 -4.65
N ILE A 75 -11.71 3.79 -3.69
CA ILE A 75 -11.48 2.46 -3.15
C ILE A 75 -12.42 2.18 -1.97
N ASN A 76 -13.32 1.21 -2.14
CA ASN A 76 -14.13 0.67 -1.06
C ASN A 76 -13.34 -0.42 -0.31
N ARG A 77 -12.60 -0.02 0.72
CA ARG A 77 -11.73 -0.91 1.52
C ARG A 77 -12.53 -1.96 2.28
N ASP A 78 -13.70 -1.59 2.79
CA ASP A 78 -14.59 -2.51 3.53
C ASP A 78 -15.11 -3.61 2.59
N ALA A 79 -15.48 -3.26 1.36
CA ALA A 79 -15.88 -4.26 0.37
C ALA A 79 -14.73 -5.19 -0.04
N ILE A 80 -13.49 -4.72 -0.05
CA ILE A 80 -12.31 -5.57 -0.26
C ILE A 80 -12.17 -6.55 0.92
N VAL A 81 -12.24 -6.04 2.16
CA VAL A 81 -12.15 -6.86 3.38
C VAL A 81 -13.24 -7.94 3.40
N GLU A 82 -14.48 -7.57 3.18
CA GLU A 82 -15.61 -8.50 3.29
C GLU A 82 -15.66 -9.48 2.11
N LYS A 83 -15.61 -8.98 0.86
CA LYS A 83 -15.93 -9.77 -0.34
C LYS A 83 -14.74 -10.44 -1.00
N VAL A 84 -13.55 -9.86 -0.84
CA VAL A 84 -12.33 -10.42 -1.45
C VAL A 84 -11.52 -11.19 -0.42
N MET A 85 -11.45 -10.67 0.82
CA MET A 85 -10.67 -11.27 1.90
C MET A 85 -11.49 -12.14 2.86
N GLY A 86 -12.82 -12.21 2.68
CA GLY A 86 -13.71 -13.04 3.52
C GLY A 86 -13.67 -12.65 5.01
N GLY A 87 -13.46 -11.38 5.33
CA GLY A 87 -13.29 -10.87 6.69
C GLY A 87 -11.88 -11.04 7.28
N TYR A 88 -10.95 -11.71 6.59
CA TYR A 88 -9.58 -11.94 7.05
C TYR A 88 -8.62 -10.82 6.62
N ALA A 89 -9.02 -9.59 6.87
CA ALA A 89 -8.22 -8.38 6.72
C ALA A 89 -8.83 -7.26 7.56
N VAL A 90 -8.09 -6.18 7.76
CA VAL A 90 -8.56 -4.95 8.43
C VAL A 90 -8.27 -3.76 7.51
N ALA A 91 -9.27 -2.94 7.21
CA ALA A 91 -9.08 -1.75 6.37
C ALA A 91 -8.02 -0.83 6.98
N ALA A 92 -7.07 -0.35 6.17
CA ALA A 92 -5.92 0.41 6.64
C ALA A 92 -6.04 1.91 6.34
N GLY A 93 -5.80 2.74 7.35
CA GLY A 93 -5.70 4.21 7.23
C GLY A 93 -4.27 4.72 7.22
N GLU A 94 -3.30 3.90 7.61
CA GLU A 94 -1.87 4.20 7.62
C GLU A 94 -1.03 2.94 7.35
N LEU A 95 0.29 3.02 7.48
CA LEU A 95 1.20 1.94 7.05
C LEU A 95 1.50 0.88 8.10
N LEU A 96 0.98 1.04 9.33
CA LEU A 96 1.14 0.09 10.42
C LEU A 96 -0.15 0.08 11.26
N PRO A 97 -0.62 -1.07 11.79
CA PRO A 97 -1.82 -1.12 12.61
C PRO A 97 -1.68 -0.28 13.88
N GLN A 98 -2.79 0.28 14.35
CA GLN A 98 -2.83 1.02 15.62
C GLN A 98 -2.31 0.18 16.79
N GLY A 99 -1.65 0.83 17.75
CA GLY A 99 -1.03 0.19 18.91
C GLY A 99 0.42 -0.26 18.68
N PHE A 100 0.93 -0.20 17.45
CA PHE A 100 2.36 -0.32 17.19
C PHE A 100 3.06 1.01 17.45
N PHE A 101 4.38 0.97 17.62
CA PHE A 101 5.15 2.17 17.97
C PHE A 101 5.15 3.23 16.87
N GLY A 102 4.79 4.46 17.21
CA GLY A 102 4.77 5.60 16.30
C GLY A 102 3.59 5.62 15.33
N THR A 103 2.48 4.93 15.67
CA THR A 103 1.20 4.98 14.93
C THR A 103 0.30 6.11 15.43
N ASN A 104 -0.68 6.51 14.64
CA ASN A 104 -1.69 7.50 15.01
C ASN A 104 -2.95 6.83 15.54
N ASP A 105 -3.34 7.12 16.78
CA ASP A 105 -4.56 6.54 17.40
C ASP A 105 -5.86 6.91 16.68
N GLY A 106 -5.84 7.96 15.86
CA GLY A 106 -7.00 8.42 15.10
C GLY A 106 -6.96 8.11 13.61
N ALA A 107 -5.92 7.41 13.12
CA ALA A 107 -5.80 7.09 11.70
C ALA A 107 -6.94 6.19 11.24
N LYS A 108 -7.74 6.69 10.30
CA LYS A 108 -8.87 5.97 9.69
C LYS A 108 -8.63 5.78 8.21
N PRO A 109 -9.11 4.67 7.62
CA PRO A 109 -9.15 4.52 6.17
C PRO A 109 -9.91 5.69 5.54
N GLU A 110 -9.46 6.14 4.36
CA GLU A 110 -10.22 7.11 3.55
C GLU A 110 -11.63 6.57 3.30
N ALA A 111 -12.65 7.39 3.54
CA ALA A 111 -14.03 7.01 3.31
C ALA A 111 -14.30 6.78 1.81
N TYR A 112 -15.01 5.71 1.48
CA TYR A 112 -15.46 5.44 0.12
C TYR A 112 -16.45 6.52 -0.34
N ASP A 113 -16.05 7.29 -1.34
CA ASP A 113 -16.83 8.42 -1.88
C ASP A 113 -16.56 8.55 -3.39
N PRO A 114 -17.22 7.73 -4.23
CA PRO A 114 -16.99 7.74 -5.67
C PRO A 114 -17.44 9.04 -6.34
N GLU A 115 -18.43 9.74 -5.81
CA GLU A 115 -18.88 11.01 -6.36
C GLU A 115 -17.89 12.13 -6.04
N GLY A 116 -17.35 12.17 -4.81
CA GLY A 116 -16.24 13.05 -4.47
C GLY A 116 -14.99 12.75 -5.29
N ALA A 117 -14.71 11.48 -5.60
CA ALA A 117 -13.60 11.11 -6.49
C ALA A 117 -13.78 11.68 -7.90
N LYS A 118 -14.96 11.56 -8.52
CA LYS A 118 -15.26 12.15 -9.83
C LYS A 118 -15.11 13.67 -9.82
N LYS A 119 -15.59 14.33 -8.77
CA LYS A 119 -15.45 15.78 -8.62
C LYS A 119 -13.99 16.20 -8.57
N LEU A 120 -13.17 15.53 -7.77
CA LEU A 120 -11.73 15.82 -7.68
C LEU A 120 -11.00 15.58 -9.01
N LEU A 121 -11.36 14.53 -9.76
CA LEU A 121 -10.80 14.29 -11.09
C LEU A 121 -11.16 15.43 -12.06
N ALA A 122 -12.41 15.89 -12.05
CA ALA A 122 -12.84 17.01 -12.89
C ALA A 122 -12.12 18.32 -12.53
N GLU A 123 -11.97 18.62 -11.23
CA GLU A 123 -11.22 19.78 -10.73
C GLU A 123 -9.73 19.70 -11.07
N ALA A 124 -9.17 18.49 -11.16
CA ALA A 124 -7.79 18.26 -11.60
C ALA A 124 -7.59 18.33 -13.13
N GLY A 125 -8.68 18.57 -13.90
CA GLY A 125 -8.62 18.66 -15.35
C GLY A 125 -8.92 17.35 -16.09
N TYR A 126 -9.41 16.33 -15.39
CA TYR A 126 -9.74 15.01 -15.95
C TYR A 126 -11.24 14.67 -15.82
N PRO A 127 -12.17 15.51 -16.34
CA PRO A 127 -13.61 15.27 -16.17
C PRO A 127 -14.10 13.96 -16.82
N ASN A 128 -13.39 13.47 -17.83
CA ASN A 128 -13.68 12.20 -18.51
C ASN A 128 -12.75 11.06 -18.05
N GLY A 129 -11.94 11.30 -17.01
CA GLY A 129 -10.93 10.36 -16.54
C GLY A 129 -9.77 10.14 -17.52
N PHE A 130 -9.14 8.98 -17.41
CA PHE A 130 -8.01 8.55 -18.25
C PHE A 130 -7.88 7.02 -18.21
N GLU A 131 -6.98 6.45 -19.02
CA GLU A 131 -6.66 5.01 -18.95
C GLU A 131 -5.48 4.78 -18.02
N LEU A 132 -5.52 3.66 -17.27
CA LEU A 132 -4.51 3.28 -16.28
C LEU A 132 -4.20 1.77 -16.36
N VAL A 133 -2.92 1.41 -16.26
CA VAL A 133 -2.50 0.02 -16.04
C VAL A 133 -2.07 -0.17 -14.58
N LEU A 134 -2.80 -0.99 -13.84
CA LEU A 134 -2.47 -1.35 -12.46
C LEU A 134 -1.59 -2.61 -12.43
N GLY A 135 -0.35 -2.47 -11.99
CA GLY A 135 0.58 -3.59 -11.81
C GLY A 135 0.35 -4.34 -10.49
N THR A 136 0.42 -5.68 -10.51
CA THR A 136 0.29 -6.51 -9.31
C THR A 136 1.02 -7.85 -9.48
N PRO A 137 1.57 -8.45 -8.41
CA PRO A 137 1.87 -9.87 -8.44
C PRO A 137 0.56 -10.70 -8.43
N ASN A 138 0.66 -12.00 -8.71
CA ASN A 138 -0.47 -12.94 -8.65
C ASN A 138 -0.17 -14.17 -7.78
N ASP A 139 0.99 -14.21 -7.14
CA ASP A 139 1.49 -15.32 -6.34
C ASP A 139 2.31 -14.87 -5.10
N ARG A 140 2.10 -13.63 -4.64
CA ARG A 140 2.89 -13.04 -3.53
C ARG A 140 2.08 -12.73 -2.29
N TYR A 141 0.90 -12.15 -2.44
CA TYR A 141 0.01 -11.74 -1.34
C TYR A 141 -1.31 -12.48 -1.44
N ILE A 142 -2.04 -12.58 -0.31
CA ILE A 142 -3.34 -13.25 -0.29
C ILE A 142 -4.30 -12.51 -1.23
N ASN A 143 -4.83 -13.23 -2.20
CA ASN A 143 -5.79 -12.73 -3.20
C ASN A 143 -5.32 -11.51 -4.02
N ASP A 144 -4.03 -11.31 -4.19
CA ASP A 144 -3.43 -10.11 -4.82
C ASP A 144 -4.07 -9.77 -6.18
N ALA A 145 -4.16 -10.69 -7.11
CA ALA A 145 -4.80 -10.45 -8.40
C ALA A 145 -6.31 -10.12 -8.27
N LYS A 146 -7.03 -10.74 -7.32
CA LYS A 146 -8.46 -10.46 -7.10
C LYS A 146 -8.67 -9.05 -6.51
N ILE A 147 -7.82 -8.63 -5.58
CA ILE A 147 -7.83 -7.28 -5.01
C ILE A 147 -7.60 -6.25 -6.12
N ALA A 148 -6.58 -6.45 -6.95
CA ALA A 148 -6.28 -5.56 -8.06
C ALA A 148 -7.43 -5.46 -9.07
N GLN A 149 -8.11 -6.58 -9.39
CA GLN A 149 -9.30 -6.58 -10.25
C GLN A 149 -10.47 -5.80 -9.62
N ALA A 150 -10.70 -5.95 -8.32
CA ALA A 150 -11.74 -5.20 -7.61
C ALA A 150 -11.43 -3.68 -7.66
N ILE A 151 -10.19 -3.28 -7.40
CA ILE A 151 -9.74 -1.89 -7.48
C ILE A 151 -9.88 -1.33 -8.89
N ALA A 152 -9.51 -2.09 -9.92
CA ALA A 152 -9.64 -1.68 -11.32
C ALA A 152 -11.11 -1.40 -11.69
N GLN A 153 -12.05 -2.23 -11.20
CA GLN A 153 -13.48 -1.98 -11.37
C GLN A 153 -13.94 -0.71 -10.64
N MET A 154 -13.45 -0.47 -9.43
CA MET A 154 -13.76 0.73 -8.66
C MET A 154 -13.25 2.00 -9.35
N PHE A 155 -12.03 2.00 -9.86
CA PHE A 155 -11.46 3.09 -10.63
C PHE A 155 -12.23 3.35 -11.92
N THR A 156 -12.62 2.29 -12.63
CA THR A 156 -13.43 2.41 -13.86
C THR A 156 -14.79 3.08 -13.60
N ARG A 157 -15.42 2.84 -12.45
CA ARG A 157 -16.68 3.50 -12.06
C ARG A 157 -16.58 5.01 -11.87
N VAL A 158 -15.39 5.51 -11.58
CA VAL A 158 -15.14 6.96 -11.43
C VAL A 158 -14.52 7.59 -12.69
N GLY A 159 -14.45 6.84 -13.81
CA GLY A 159 -13.96 7.34 -15.09
C GLY A 159 -12.51 6.96 -15.41
N ILE A 160 -11.77 6.33 -14.49
CA ILE A 160 -10.40 5.89 -14.76
C ILE A 160 -10.45 4.47 -15.31
N LYS A 161 -10.43 4.32 -16.64
CA LYS A 161 -10.48 3.03 -17.34
C LYS A 161 -9.23 2.21 -17.01
N THR A 162 -9.36 1.29 -16.06
CA THR A 162 -8.22 0.57 -15.49
C THR A 162 -8.16 -0.87 -15.98
N SER A 163 -6.99 -1.27 -16.50
CA SER A 163 -6.64 -2.66 -16.77
C SER A 163 -5.63 -3.17 -15.73
N VAL A 164 -5.67 -4.47 -15.44
CA VAL A 164 -4.76 -5.10 -14.49
C VAL A 164 -3.68 -5.87 -15.22
N ASN A 165 -2.42 -5.59 -14.91
CA ASN A 165 -1.27 -6.35 -15.34
C ASN A 165 -0.78 -7.23 -14.17
N ALA A 166 -1.32 -8.45 -14.06
CA ALA A 166 -0.98 -9.41 -13.03
C ALA A 166 0.11 -10.38 -13.53
N MET A 167 1.18 -10.54 -12.77
CA MET A 167 2.35 -11.34 -13.16
C MET A 167 2.94 -12.08 -11.97
N THR A 168 3.80 -13.07 -12.22
CA THR A 168 4.50 -13.76 -11.12
C THR A 168 5.37 -12.78 -10.33
N LYS A 169 5.57 -13.05 -9.04
CA LYS A 169 6.34 -12.17 -8.14
C LYS A 169 7.72 -11.82 -8.67
N SER A 170 8.41 -12.76 -9.32
CA SER A 170 9.76 -12.53 -9.86
C SER A 170 9.75 -11.52 -11.01
N VAL A 171 8.78 -11.63 -11.93
CA VAL A 171 8.59 -10.70 -13.04
C VAL A 171 8.12 -9.35 -12.49
N PHE A 172 7.14 -9.35 -11.58
CA PHE A 172 6.60 -8.14 -10.97
C PHE A 172 7.70 -7.28 -10.32
N PHE A 173 8.54 -7.88 -9.45
CA PHE A 173 9.59 -7.13 -8.79
C PHE A 173 10.68 -6.64 -9.75
N ALA A 174 11.00 -7.42 -10.79
CA ALA A 174 11.93 -6.98 -11.83
C ALA A 174 11.39 -5.78 -12.62
N THR A 175 10.13 -5.82 -13.03
CA THR A 175 9.43 -4.75 -13.76
C THR A 175 9.29 -3.49 -12.89
N ARG A 176 8.83 -3.67 -11.64
CA ARG A 176 8.71 -2.57 -10.66
C ARG A 176 10.04 -1.83 -10.44
N ASN A 177 11.14 -2.58 -10.30
CA ASN A 177 12.46 -2.00 -10.05
C ASN A 177 13.01 -1.19 -11.23
N LYS A 178 12.42 -1.33 -12.42
CA LYS A 178 12.72 -0.51 -13.61
C LYS A 178 11.76 0.68 -13.79
N PHE A 179 10.89 0.94 -12.80
CA PHE A 179 9.87 2.00 -12.84
C PHE A 179 8.87 1.88 -14.00
N GLU A 180 8.53 0.64 -14.39
CA GLU A 180 7.62 0.38 -15.52
C GLU A 180 6.14 0.44 -15.14
N PHE A 181 5.80 0.85 -13.91
CA PHE A 181 4.42 1.04 -13.44
C PHE A 181 4.20 2.48 -12.95
N SER A 182 3.09 3.09 -13.38
CA SER A 182 2.58 4.31 -12.76
C SER A 182 1.87 4.05 -11.44
N VAL A 183 1.11 2.95 -11.36
CA VAL A 183 0.46 2.48 -10.14
C VAL A 183 0.67 0.98 -10.00
N TYR A 184 1.06 0.53 -8.81
CA TYR A 184 1.16 -0.89 -8.53
C TYR A 184 0.74 -1.23 -7.09
N MET A 185 0.26 -2.46 -6.91
CA MET A 185 -0.06 -3.02 -5.60
C MET A 185 1.12 -3.81 -5.06
N ALA A 186 1.47 -3.57 -3.80
CA ALA A 186 2.49 -4.32 -3.08
C ALA A 186 2.15 -4.39 -1.59
N GLY A 187 2.99 -5.07 -0.81
CA GLY A 187 2.85 -5.16 0.64
C GLY A 187 4.17 -4.95 1.36
N TRP A 188 4.08 -4.42 2.59
CA TRP A 188 5.20 -4.22 3.50
C TRP A 188 4.92 -4.83 4.86
N GLY A 189 5.79 -5.68 5.34
CA GLY A 189 5.76 -6.19 6.71
C GLY A 189 6.77 -5.43 7.58
N ALA A 190 6.28 -4.69 8.55
CA ALA A 190 7.14 -3.93 9.47
C ALA A 190 7.66 -4.83 10.59
N GLY A 191 8.68 -5.63 10.30
CA GLY A 191 9.23 -6.63 11.22
C GLY A 191 9.74 -6.08 12.56
N THR A 192 10.07 -4.78 12.62
CA THR A 192 10.43 -4.09 13.86
C THR A 192 9.23 -3.72 14.74
N GLY A 193 8.00 -3.76 14.19
CA GLY A 193 6.81 -3.26 14.85
C GLY A 193 6.81 -1.74 15.07
N GLU A 194 7.51 -1.00 14.22
CA GLU A 194 7.71 0.44 14.36
C GLU A 194 7.44 1.17 13.03
N MET A 195 6.79 2.33 13.10
CA MET A 195 6.43 3.17 11.94
C MET A 195 7.66 3.67 11.17
N SER A 196 8.82 3.76 11.78
CA SER A 196 10.07 4.12 11.08
C SER A 196 10.39 3.16 9.93
N SER A 197 10.01 1.88 10.04
CA SER A 197 10.27 0.87 9.01
C SER A 197 9.57 1.20 7.68
N PRO A 198 8.23 1.34 7.60
CA PRO A 198 7.57 1.71 6.35
C PRO A 198 7.85 3.16 5.92
N MET A 199 7.92 4.10 6.85
CA MET A 199 8.19 5.50 6.51
C MET A 199 9.54 5.67 5.84
N ARG A 200 10.60 5.13 6.43
CA ARG A 200 11.95 5.17 5.87
C ARG A 200 12.05 4.47 4.52
N ALA A 201 11.39 3.32 4.36
CA ALA A 201 11.56 2.48 3.19
C ALA A 201 10.67 2.89 2.01
N LEU A 202 9.41 3.27 2.27
CA LEU A 202 8.36 3.46 1.26
C LEU A 202 8.06 4.92 0.95
N VAL A 203 8.24 5.84 1.93
CA VAL A 203 7.83 7.24 1.84
C VAL A 203 9.02 8.17 1.74
N GLY A 204 10.07 7.96 2.54
CA GLY A 204 11.28 8.78 2.49
C GLY A 204 11.81 8.93 1.07
N THR A 205 12.25 10.14 0.73
CA THR A 205 12.86 10.44 -0.58
C THR A 205 14.01 9.48 -0.88
N ARG A 206 14.07 8.98 -2.11
CA ARG A 206 15.13 8.06 -2.52
C ARG A 206 16.52 8.71 -2.41
N ASP A 207 17.18 8.44 -1.32
CA ASP A 207 18.55 8.88 -1.04
C ASP A 207 19.35 7.74 -0.38
N LYS A 208 20.18 7.09 -1.17
CA LYS A 208 21.00 5.96 -0.71
C LYS A 208 22.02 6.38 0.36
N SER A 209 22.53 7.61 0.29
CA SER A 209 23.52 8.13 1.24
C SER A 209 22.94 8.35 2.63
N ARG A 210 21.66 8.74 2.69
CA ARG A 210 20.88 8.94 3.94
C ARG A 210 20.15 7.65 4.37
N GLY A 211 20.19 6.59 3.55
CA GLY A 211 19.49 5.33 3.81
C GLY A 211 17.97 5.43 3.71
N LEU A 212 17.46 6.42 2.98
CA LEU A 212 16.03 6.65 2.76
C LEU A 212 15.55 6.08 1.43
N GLY A 213 14.26 5.77 1.35
CA GLY A 213 13.54 5.48 0.12
C GLY A 213 13.99 4.24 -0.63
N GLY A 214 14.63 3.28 0.06
CA GLY A 214 15.16 2.07 -0.59
C GLY A 214 14.12 1.27 -1.38
N THR A 215 12.86 1.37 -1.01
CA THR A 215 11.73 0.71 -1.66
C THR A 215 10.65 1.72 -2.12
N ASN A 216 10.94 3.01 -2.02
CA ASN A 216 10.08 4.08 -2.56
C ASN A 216 10.21 4.12 -4.10
N LEU A 217 9.59 3.17 -4.78
CA LEU A 217 9.60 3.08 -6.24
C LEU A 217 8.46 3.88 -6.89
N GLY A 218 7.59 4.49 -6.08
CA GLY A 218 6.70 5.58 -6.48
C GLY A 218 7.40 6.93 -6.54
N ARG A 219 8.62 7.00 -6.03
CA ARG A 219 9.50 8.18 -6.11
C ARG A 219 8.89 9.45 -5.51
N TYR A 220 7.99 9.30 -4.54
CA TYR A 220 7.51 10.41 -3.73
C TYR A 220 8.66 11.13 -3.04
N SER A 221 8.57 12.45 -2.89
CA SER A 221 9.60 13.25 -2.22
C SER A 221 8.96 14.40 -1.43
N ASN A 222 9.30 14.48 -0.16
CA ASN A 222 8.93 15.59 0.71
C ASN A 222 10.03 15.81 1.78
N PRO A 223 10.85 16.86 1.63
CA PRO A 223 11.96 17.12 2.55
C PRO A 223 11.54 17.25 4.01
N ALA A 224 10.37 17.81 4.31
CA ALA A 224 9.89 17.96 5.68
C ALA A 224 9.59 16.59 6.33
N ILE A 225 9.06 15.65 5.57
CA ILE A 225 8.85 14.26 6.02
C ILE A 225 10.19 13.56 6.21
N ASP A 226 11.14 13.75 5.29
CA ASP A 226 12.49 13.18 5.39
C ASP A 226 13.21 13.62 6.66
N ASP A 227 13.19 14.92 6.95
CA ASP A 227 13.82 15.48 8.14
C ASP A 227 13.17 14.93 9.42
N MET A 228 11.86 14.74 9.42
CA MET A 228 11.14 14.17 10.56
C MET A 228 11.48 12.69 10.76
N ILE A 229 11.56 11.89 9.69
CA ILE A 229 11.98 10.49 9.75
C ILE A 229 13.40 10.39 10.31
N LEU A 230 14.34 11.17 9.80
CA LEU A 230 15.73 11.15 10.24
C LEU A 230 15.88 11.66 11.68
N GLY A 231 15.14 12.70 12.03
CA GLY A 231 15.07 13.20 13.40
C GLY A 231 14.59 12.14 14.38
N ALA A 232 13.52 11.41 14.03
CA ALA A 232 13.03 10.30 14.83
C ALA A 232 14.07 9.20 15.00
N LEU A 233 14.78 8.82 13.92
CA LEU A 233 15.83 7.80 13.96
C LEU A 233 17.04 8.22 14.83
N ALA A 234 17.27 9.50 15.02
CA ALA A 234 18.34 10.05 15.87
C ALA A 234 17.87 10.34 17.32
N THR A 235 16.57 10.22 17.61
CA THR A 235 15.99 10.55 18.91
C THR A 235 15.97 9.30 19.81
N VAL A 236 16.55 9.42 21.01
CA VAL A 236 16.61 8.34 22.03
C VAL A 236 15.36 8.32 22.91
N ASP A 237 14.75 9.48 23.13
CA ASP A 237 13.51 9.60 23.92
C ASP A 237 12.34 8.93 23.15
N ASP A 238 11.80 7.85 23.69
CA ASP A 238 10.77 7.07 23.02
C ASP A 238 9.48 7.86 22.78
N GLY A 239 9.07 8.74 23.69
CA GLY A 239 7.88 9.58 23.54
C GLY A 239 8.01 10.52 22.35
N LYS A 240 9.08 11.33 22.33
CA LYS A 240 9.38 12.24 21.23
C LYS A 240 9.54 11.51 19.90
N ARG A 241 10.19 10.36 19.92
CA ARG A 241 10.39 9.53 18.73
C ARG A 241 9.07 9.01 18.18
N ALA A 242 8.18 8.52 19.04
CA ALA A 242 6.85 8.07 18.66
C ALA A 242 6.03 9.21 18.04
N ASP A 243 6.03 10.41 18.66
CA ASP A 243 5.33 11.58 18.15
C ASP A 243 5.84 12.01 16.77
N MET A 244 7.16 12.04 16.56
CA MET A 244 7.76 12.39 15.27
C MET A 244 7.39 11.37 14.18
N LEU A 245 7.35 10.08 14.50
CA LEU A 245 6.94 9.03 13.56
C LEU A 245 5.46 9.13 13.22
N ALA A 246 4.61 9.33 14.22
CA ALA A 246 3.17 9.52 14.04
C ALA A 246 2.89 10.75 13.16
N GLU A 247 3.55 11.86 13.41
CA GLU A 247 3.39 13.08 12.62
C GLU A 247 3.88 12.90 11.19
N SER A 248 5.04 12.26 10.97
CA SER A 248 5.53 11.95 9.62
C SER A 248 4.56 11.05 8.84
N SER A 249 3.95 10.05 9.50
CA SER A 249 2.91 9.20 8.92
C SER A 249 1.67 10.02 8.56
N ARG A 250 1.18 10.86 9.48
CA ARG A 250 0.02 11.73 9.24
C ARG A 250 0.23 12.63 8.02
N MET A 251 1.37 13.30 7.93
CA MET A 251 1.70 14.17 6.78
C MET A 251 1.71 13.38 5.46
N ALA A 252 2.29 12.18 5.45
CA ALA A 252 2.34 11.34 4.25
C ALA A 252 0.95 10.86 3.82
N MET A 253 0.08 10.50 4.77
CA MET A 253 -1.29 10.07 4.47
C MET A 253 -2.13 11.24 3.99
N GLU A 254 -2.00 12.42 4.57
CA GLU A 254 -2.70 13.64 4.13
C GLU A 254 -2.29 14.09 2.74
N ASP A 255 -1.04 13.85 2.33
CA ASP A 255 -0.57 14.13 0.97
C ASP A 255 -0.86 12.97 -0.01
N TYR A 256 -1.44 11.87 0.44
CA TYR A 256 -1.65 10.67 -0.38
C TYR A 256 -0.35 10.19 -1.04
N ALA A 257 0.75 10.22 -0.30
CA ALA A 257 2.06 9.76 -0.77
C ALA A 257 2.04 8.29 -1.20
N ILE A 258 1.23 7.50 -0.53
CA ILE A 258 0.98 6.08 -0.73
C ILE A 258 -0.45 5.78 -0.27
N LEU A 259 -1.13 4.81 -0.87
CA LEU A 259 -2.51 4.50 -0.52
C LEU A 259 -2.60 3.15 0.21
N PRO A 260 -2.72 3.12 1.54
CA PRO A 260 -2.97 1.90 2.29
C PRO A 260 -4.32 1.29 1.89
N LEU A 261 -4.38 -0.04 1.79
CA LEU A 261 -5.60 -0.78 1.47
C LEU A 261 -6.12 -1.52 2.70
N HIS A 262 -5.35 -2.46 3.19
CA HIS A 262 -5.70 -3.26 4.36
C HIS A 262 -4.45 -3.83 5.03
N PHE A 263 -4.60 -4.21 6.29
CA PHE A 263 -3.66 -5.07 7.01
C PHE A 263 -4.08 -6.52 6.83
N GLU A 264 -3.12 -7.41 6.58
CA GLU A 264 -3.39 -8.85 6.50
C GLU A 264 -3.73 -9.42 7.89
N VAL A 265 -4.68 -10.35 7.95
CA VAL A 265 -4.87 -11.24 9.08
C VAL A 265 -4.15 -12.54 8.77
N THR A 266 -3.23 -12.93 9.64
CA THR A 266 -2.52 -14.20 9.51
C THR A 266 -3.19 -15.27 10.34
N THR A 267 -3.43 -16.43 9.74
CA THR A 267 -4.14 -17.55 10.36
C THR A 267 -3.26 -18.79 10.35
N TRP A 268 -3.19 -19.47 11.47
CA TRP A 268 -2.59 -20.79 11.63
C TRP A 268 -3.69 -21.83 11.88
N ALA A 269 -3.67 -22.88 11.08
CA ALA A 269 -4.49 -24.07 11.33
C ALA A 269 -3.65 -25.12 12.06
N HIS A 270 -4.16 -25.63 13.17
CA HIS A 270 -3.50 -26.69 13.94
C HIS A 270 -4.51 -27.75 14.39
N ARG A 271 -4.03 -28.90 14.80
CA ARG A 271 -4.87 -29.95 15.36
C ARG A 271 -5.58 -29.46 16.63
N ALA A 272 -6.82 -29.90 16.86
CA ALA A 272 -7.62 -29.46 18.00
C ALA A 272 -7.02 -29.84 19.38
N ASP A 273 -6.12 -30.85 19.44
CA ASP A 273 -5.39 -31.23 20.65
C ASP A 273 -4.13 -30.40 20.93
N LEU A 274 -3.85 -29.39 20.05
CA LEU A 274 -2.77 -28.43 20.21
C LEU A 274 -3.33 -27.02 20.38
N SER A 275 -2.50 -26.11 20.86
CA SER A 275 -2.74 -24.68 20.82
C SER A 275 -1.52 -23.95 20.25
N TYR A 276 -1.77 -22.84 19.56
CA TYR A 276 -0.74 -21.96 19.04
C TYR A 276 -1.17 -20.51 19.22
N GLY A 277 -0.32 -19.70 19.83
CA GLY A 277 -0.52 -18.25 19.91
C GLY A 277 -0.19 -17.58 18.59
N ALA A 278 -1.22 -17.09 17.87
CA ALA A 278 -1.03 -16.35 16.63
C ALA A 278 -0.10 -15.13 16.82
N ARG A 279 0.74 -14.81 15.83
CA ARG A 279 1.78 -13.78 15.94
C ARG A 279 1.61 -12.70 14.86
N ALA A 280 1.63 -11.43 15.29
CA ALA A 280 1.51 -10.30 14.36
C ALA A 280 2.69 -10.18 13.39
N ASP A 281 3.86 -10.73 13.72
CA ASP A 281 5.06 -10.75 12.87
C ASP A 281 5.03 -11.83 11.77
N GLN A 282 3.98 -12.65 11.71
CA GLN A 282 3.76 -13.71 10.74
C GLN A 282 4.75 -14.91 10.84
N TYR A 283 5.62 -14.96 11.85
CA TYR A 283 6.51 -16.11 12.06
C TYR A 283 5.79 -17.28 12.72
N THR A 284 6.10 -18.49 12.26
CA THR A 284 5.70 -19.73 12.93
C THR A 284 6.85 -20.21 13.83
N MET A 285 6.62 -20.13 15.15
CA MET A 285 7.63 -20.50 16.15
C MET A 285 7.22 -21.80 16.84
N ALA A 286 8.05 -22.84 16.74
CA ALA A 286 7.78 -24.14 17.33
C ALA A 286 7.55 -24.05 18.86
N ILE A 287 8.26 -23.17 19.56
CA ILE A 287 8.11 -22.92 21.01
C ILE A 287 6.71 -22.40 21.39
N GLY A 288 5.96 -21.84 20.44
CA GLY A 288 4.58 -21.37 20.64
C GLY A 288 3.54 -22.49 20.59
N ILE A 289 3.91 -23.70 20.18
CA ILE A 289 3.00 -24.85 20.08
C ILE A 289 2.94 -25.56 21.44
N LYS A 290 1.74 -25.74 21.98
CA LYS A 290 1.51 -26.43 23.27
C LYS A 290 0.50 -27.55 23.08
N SER A 291 0.66 -28.63 23.84
CA SER A 291 -0.35 -29.68 23.94
C SER A 291 -1.48 -29.25 24.88
N ASN A 292 -2.70 -29.52 24.52
CA ASN A 292 -3.90 -29.30 25.34
C ASN A 292 -4.20 -30.52 26.24
N LYS A 293 -3.29 -31.49 26.31
CA LYS A 293 -3.38 -32.67 27.18
C LYS A 293 -2.74 -32.43 28.55
#